data_842defce8dfe1768a0c942a87b4766c0
#
_entry.id   842defce8dfe1768a0c942a87b4766c0
#
_cell.length_a   1.000
_cell.length_b   1.000
_cell.length_c   1.000
_cell.angle_alpha   90.00
_cell.angle_beta   90.00
_cell.angle_gamma   90.00
#
_symmetry.space_group_name_H-M   'P 1'
#
loop_
_entity.id
_entity.type
_entity.pdbx_description
1 polymer ?
#
loop_
_entity_poly.entity_id
_entity_poly.type
_entity_poly.pdbx_seq_one_letter_code
_entity_poly.pdbx_strand_id
1 'polypeptide(L)'
;MTTTTTVANDRMSAMEQPVRTSGNTGPLGQPRGIGFVILLVIVTFGLYSWYWVFKTQEEMKQHTGDGLDGVLGLIVWILLGFISAFVIPSEVGNMYKKDGQEPPVTGWTGLWLVPGGILIIPAIVWFVKVQGALNRYWEGKASGTAAAG
;
A
#
# COMPACT_ATOMS: atom_id res chain seq x y z
N MET A 1 -29.43 11.64 -46.81
CA MET A 1 -28.04 12.09 -46.54
C MET A 1 -27.74 12.42 -45.06
N THR A 2 -28.53 11.91 -44.12
CA THR A 2 -28.43 12.23 -42.68
C THR A 2 -27.82 11.10 -41.81
N THR A 3 -27.52 9.95 -42.40
CA THR A 3 -27.06 8.77 -41.61
C THR A 3 -25.56 8.73 -41.34
N THR A 4 -24.75 9.43 -42.11
CA THR A 4 -23.28 9.37 -41.99
C THR A 4 -22.76 10.24 -40.85
N THR A 5 -23.44 11.33 -40.52
CA THR A 5 -23.05 12.27 -39.46
C THR A 5 -23.32 11.69 -38.05
N THR A 6 -24.41 10.93 -37.91
CA THR A 6 -24.77 10.30 -36.62
C THR A 6 -23.80 9.22 -36.22
N VAL A 7 -23.34 8.39 -37.17
CA VAL A 7 -22.36 7.31 -36.91
C VAL A 7 -20.98 7.87 -36.56
N ALA A 8 -20.59 9.00 -37.15
CA ALA A 8 -19.34 9.68 -36.84
C ALA A 8 -19.35 10.28 -35.43
N ASN A 9 -20.47 10.88 -35.01
CA ASN A 9 -20.62 11.40 -33.64
C ASN A 9 -20.65 10.31 -32.60
N ASP A 10 -21.31 9.18 -32.86
CA ASP A 10 -21.29 8.02 -31.93
C ASP A 10 -19.88 7.43 -31.76
N ARG A 11 -19.09 7.41 -32.84
CA ARG A 11 -17.69 6.94 -32.74
C ARG A 11 -16.79 7.93 -32.01
N MET A 12 -17.02 9.23 -32.16
CA MET A 12 -16.26 10.24 -31.40
C MET A 12 -16.62 10.21 -29.92
N SER A 13 -17.88 10.04 -29.57
CA SER A 13 -18.34 9.89 -28.18
C SER A 13 -17.83 8.61 -27.53
N ALA A 14 -17.62 7.55 -28.32
CA ALA A 14 -17.02 6.31 -27.83
C ALA A 14 -15.50 6.43 -27.58
N MET A 15 -14.80 7.36 -28.26
CA MET A 15 -13.38 7.64 -28.06
C MET A 15 -13.12 8.58 -26.88
N GLU A 16 -14.13 9.32 -26.42
CA GLU A 16 -14.07 10.23 -25.27
C GLU A 16 -14.44 9.56 -23.93
N GLN A 17 -14.59 8.24 -23.91
CA GLN A 17 -14.72 7.59 -22.62
C GLN A 17 -13.39 7.78 -21.87
N PRO A 18 -13.42 8.46 -20.71
CA PRO A 18 -12.21 8.55 -19.91
C PRO A 18 -11.73 7.13 -19.65
N VAL A 19 -10.48 6.88 -20.02
CA VAL A 19 -9.80 5.64 -19.64
C VAL A 19 -10.05 5.49 -18.14
N ARG A 20 -10.93 4.57 -17.76
CA ARG A 20 -11.12 4.20 -16.36
C ARG A 20 -9.79 3.61 -15.95
N THR A 21 -8.92 4.46 -15.43
CA THR A 21 -7.75 3.99 -14.69
C THR A 21 -8.32 3.18 -13.54
N SER A 22 -8.30 1.87 -13.69
CA SER A 22 -8.69 0.90 -12.68
C SER A 22 -7.66 0.94 -11.52
N GLY A 23 -7.35 2.14 -11.05
CA GLY A 23 -6.42 2.38 -9.97
C GLY A 23 -7.14 2.60 -8.64
N ASN A 24 -6.37 2.59 -7.58
CA ASN A 24 -6.85 2.91 -6.24
C ASN A 24 -7.23 4.41 -6.17
N THR A 25 -8.41 4.73 -5.70
CA THR A 25 -9.00 6.08 -5.72
C THR A 25 -9.26 6.66 -4.33
N GLY A 26 -8.98 5.93 -3.27
CA GLY A 26 -9.14 6.40 -1.89
C GLY A 26 -8.08 7.43 -1.48
N PRO A 27 -8.20 8.02 -0.29
CA PRO A 27 -7.24 8.98 0.23
C PRO A 27 -5.83 8.40 0.30
N LEU A 28 -4.82 9.24 0.08
CA LEU A 28 -3.43 8.82 0.14
C LEU A 28 -2.99 8.62 1.59
N GLY A 29 -2.20 7.57 1.83
CA GLY A 29 -1.46 7.41 3.08
C GLY A 29 -0.26 8.37 3.18
N GLN A 30 0.41 8.32 4.31
CA GLN A 30 1.53 9.23 4.59
C GLN A 30 2.88 8.49 4.51
N PRO A 31 3.85 9.02 3.74
CA PRO A 31 5.24 8.57 3.82
C PRO A 31 5.79 8.81 5.24
N ARG A 32 6.54 7.84 5.76
CA ARG A 32 7.15 7.94 7.09
C ARG A 32 8.65 7.71 7.01
N GLY A 33 9.41 8.52 7.74
CA GLY A 33 10.86 8.35 7.85
C GLY A 33 11.19 7.00 8.51
N ILE A 34 11.85 6.12 7.75
CA ILE A 34 12.16 4.74 8.19
C ILE A 34 12.97 4.76 9.48
N GLY A 35 14.04 5.57 9.54
CA GLY A 35 14.89 5.69 10.72
C GLY A 35 14.14 6.23 11.95
N PHE A 36 13.25 7.19 11.74
CA PHE A 36 12.42 7.75 12.81
C PHE A 36 11.45 6.71 13.40
N VAL A 37 10.80 5.91 12.55
CA VAL A 37 9.90 4.84 13.02
C VAL A 37 10.67 3.77 13.79
N ILE A 38 11.85 3.35 13.29
CA ILE A 38 12.71 2.38 14.01
C ILE A 38 13.11 2.94 15.38
N LEU A 39 13.52 4.21 15.45
CA LEU A 39 13.85 4.87 16.71
C LEU A 39 12.65 4.86 17.68
N LEU A 40 11.46 5.20 17.20
CA LEU A 40 10.24 5.19 18.03
C LEU A 40 9.91 3.78 18.53
N VAL A 41 10.05 2.75 17.70
CA VAL A 41 9.83 1.36 18.12
C VAL A 41 10.81 0.97 19.24
N ILE A 42 12.07 1.35 19.13
CA ILE A 42 13.09 1.06 20.16
C ILE A 42 12.78 1.81 21.46
N VAL A 43 12.54 3.13 21.38
CA VAL A 43 12.27 3.99 22.55
C VAL A 43 10.99 3.60 23.28
N THR A 44 9.98 3.13 22.56
CA THR A 44 8.70 2.71 23.15
C THR A 44 8.63 1.23 23.48
N PHE A 45 9.78 0.51 23.45
CA PHE A 45 9.83 -0.95 23.69
C PHE A 45 8.84 -1.74 22.83
N GLY A 46 8.67 -1.33 21.57
CA GLY A 46 7.80 -2.00 20.61
C GLY A 46 6.34 -1.51 20.59
N LEU A 47 5.88 -0.68 21.53
CA LEU A 47 4.49 -0.18 21.56
C LEU A 47 4.15 0.63 20.30
N TYR A 48 5.13 1.36 19.75
CA TYR A 48 4.92 2.09 18.51
C TYR A 48 4.64 1.16 17.30
N SER A 49 5.09 -0.09 17.33
CA SER A 49 4.78 -1.06 16.26
C SER A 49 3.27 -1.32 16.14
N TRP A 50 2.53 -1.32 17.25
CA TRP A 50 1.08 -1.49 17.26
C TRP A 50 0.39 -0.30 16.58
N TYR A 51 0.81 0.92 16.90
CA TYR A 51 0.31 2.13 16.23
C TYR A 51 0.65 2.12 14.74
N TRP A 52 1.88 1.72 14.39
CA TRP A 52 2.33 1.62 12.99
C TRP A 52 1.48 0.62 12.19
N VAL A 53 1.23 -0.58 12.73
CA VAL A 53 0.38 -1.60 12.09
C VAL A 53 -1.04 -1.05 11.89
N PHE A 54 -1.64 -0.49 12.94
CA PHE A 54 -2.97 0.09 12.86
C PHE A 54 -3.08 1.14 11.75
N LYS A 55 -2.18 2.13 11.77
CA LYS A 55 -2.23 3.22 10.78
C LYS A 55 -1.94 2.76 9.37
N THR A 56 -0.99 1.86 9.19
CA THR A 56 -0.64 1.34 7.87
C THR A 56 -1.80 0.55 7.26
N GLN A 57 -2.43 -0.33 8.02
CA GLN A 57 -3.59 -1.10 7.57
C GLN A 57 -4.78 -0.18 7.26
N GLU A 58 -5.06 0.78 8.13
CA GLU A 58 -6.13 1.75 7.94
C GLU A 58 -5.92 2.57 6.65
N GLU A 59 -4.71 3.09 6.42
CA GLU A 59 -4.38 3.86 5.22
C GLU A 59 -4.52 3.01 3.94
N MET A 60 -4.04 1.77 3.95
CA MET A 60 -4.21 0.86 2.82
C MET A 60 -5.68 0.56 2.55
N LYS A 61 -6.45 0.25 3.59
CA LYS A 61 -7.89 -0.02 3.47
C LYS A 61 -8.67 1.16 2.89
N GLN A 62 -8.40 2.36 3.40
CA GLN A 62 -9.08 3.58 2.93
C GLN A 62 -8.72 3.88 1.48
N HIS A 63 -7.49 3.61 1.06
CA HIS A 63 -7.05 3.88 -0.31
C HIS A 63 -7.59 2.87 -1.31
N THR A 64 -7.53 1.59 -1.00
CA THR A 64 -7.87 0.50 -1.92
C THR A 64 -9.32 0.02 -1.80
N GLY A 65 -9.97 0.25 -0.65
CA GLY A 65 -11.25 -0.37 -0.29
C GLY A 65 -11.15 -1.84 0.12
N ASP A 66 -9.98 -2.46 -0.04
CA ASP A 66 -9.71 -3.86 0.25
C ASP A 66 -8.68 -4.02 1.38
N GLY A 67 -8.56 -5.24 1.88
CA GLY A 67 -7.62 -5.59 2.95
C GLY A 67 -8.23 -5.44 4.35
N LEU A 68 -7.39 -5.60 5.36
CA LEU A 68 -7.77 -5.47 6.76
C LEU A 68 -7.84 -3.98 7.13
N ASP A 69 -8.86 -3.59 7.89
CA ASP A 69 -8.86 -2.26 8.53
C ASP A 69 -7.87 -2.20 9.69
N GLY A 70 -7.62 -0.99 10.21
CA GLY A 70 -6.63 -0.78 11.25
C GLY A 70 -6.89 -1.60 12.51
N VAL A 71 -8.16 -1.74 12.94
CA VAL A 71 -8.54 -2.50 14.12
C VAL A 71 -8.34 -3.99 13.91
N LEU A 72 -8.85 -4.52 12.80
CA LEU A 72 -8.73 -5.94 12.49
C LEU A 72 -7.27 -6.32 12.22
N GLY A 73 -6.51 -5.48 11.53
CA GLY A 73 -5.08 -5.66 11.31
C GLY A 73 -4.29 -5.71 12.62
N LEU A 74 -4.64 -4.84 13.59
CA LEU A 74 -4.03 -4.85 14.91
C LEU A 74 -4.37 -6.11 15.71
N ILE A 75 -5.63 -6.58 15.68
CA ILE A 75 -6.04 -7.84 16.31
C ILE A 75 -5.26 -9.02 15.72
N VAL A 76 -5.18 -9.09 14.39
CA VAL A 76 -4.40 -10.11 13.68
C VAL A 76 -2.92 -10.03 14.07
N TRP A 77 -2.36 -8.83 14.18
CA TRP A 77 -0.97 -8.63 14.61
C TRP A 77 -0.72 -9.17 16.03
N ILE A 78 -1.61 -8.89 16.98
CA ILE A 78 -1.48 -9.33 18.38
C ILE A 78 -1.64 -10.85 18.50
N LEU A 79 -2.67 -11.42 17.84
CA LEU A 79 -2.99 -12.84 17.95
C LEU A 79 -2.14 -13.72 17.04
N LEU A 80 -1.79 -13.22 15.88
CA LEU A 80 -1.15 -13.96 14.79
C LEU A 80 0.03 -13.18 14.21
N GLY A 81 0.82 -12.48 15.04
CA GLY A 81 1.89 -11.59 14.62
C GLY A 81 2.80 -12.17 13.54
N PHE A 82 3.01 -13.48 13.57
CA PHE A 82 3.74 -14.21 12.56
C PHE A 82 3.05 -14.15 11.17
N ILE A 83 1.73 -14.27 11.11
CA ILE A 83 0.96 -14.21 9.84
C ILE A 83 0.98 -12.80 9.27
N SER A 84 0.90 -11.79 10.12
CA SER A 84 0.95 -10.38 9.69
C SER A 84 2.23 -10.03 8.94
N ALA A 85 3.34 -10.72 9.23
CA ALA A 85 4.60 -10.57 8.51
C ALA A 85 4.46 -10.85 7.01
N PHE A 86 3.53 -11.71 6.62
CA PHE A 86 3.24 -12.06 5.23
C PHE A 86 2.07 -11.24 4.66
N VAL A 87 1.06 -10.94 5.48
CA VAL A 87 -0.15 -10.21 5.06
C VAL A 87 0.20 -8.78 4.67
N ILE A 88 0.92 -8.03 5.50
CA ILE A 88 1.25 -6.64 5.24
C ILE A 88 1.99 -6.45 3.90
N PRO A 89 3.12 -7.14 3.61
CA PRO A 89 3.78 -6.96 2.32
C PRO A 89 2.96 -7.49 1.15
N SER A 90 2.08 -8.47 1.35
CA SER A 90 1.16 -8.94 0.32
C SER A 90 0.15 -7.84 -0.06
N GLU A 91 -0.44 -7.17 0.91
CA GLU A 91 -1.37 -6.05 0.67
C GLU A 91 -0.69 -4.88 -0.02
N VAL A 92 0.52 -4.51 0.41
CA VAL A 92 1.34 -3.49 -0.27
C VAL A 92 1.60 -3.89 -1.72
N GLY A 93 1.99 -5.13 -1.97
CA GLY A 93 2.21 -5.63 -3.34
C GLY A 93 0.93 -5.59 -4.19
N ASN A 94 -0.23 -5.88 -3.61
CA ASN A 94 -1.51 -5.82 -4.30
C ASN A 94 -1.91 -4.37 -4.69
N MET A 95 -1.56 -3.37 -3.86
CA MET A 95 -1.77 -1.96 -4.22
C MET A 95 -1.01 -1.60 -5.49
N TYR A 96 0.26 -1.97 -5.59
CA TYR A 96 1.06 -1.76 -6.82
C TYR A 96 0.46 -2.45 -8.04
N LYS A 97 0.03 -3.71 -7.89
CA LYS A 97 -0.60 -4.46 -8.99
C LYS A 97 -1.91 -3.83 -9.46
N LYS A 98 -2.74 -3.33 -8.55
CA LYS A 98 -3.98 -2.62 -8.91
C LYS A 98 -3.73 -1.36 -9.73
N ASP A 99 -2.59 -0.71 -9.52
CA ASP A 99 -2.17 0.44 -10.30
C ASP A 99 -1.35 0.07 -11.55
N GLY A 100 -1.27 -1.22 -11.89
CA GLY A 100 -0.52 -1.72 -13.05
C GLY A 100 0.99 -1.62 -12.90
N GLN A 101 1.49 -1.55 -11.66
CA GLN A 101 2.91 -1.44 -11.34
C GLN A 101 3.48 -2.77 -10.83
N GLU A 102 4.77 -3.00 -11.05
CA GLU A 102 5.50 -4.13 -10.48
C GLU A 102 5.63 -3.99 -8.96
N PRO A 103 5.19 -5.00 -8.18
CA PRO A 103 5.25 -4.93 -6.72
C PRO A 103 6.68 -5.12 -6.20
N PRO A 104 7.25 -4.14 -5.47
CA PRO A 104 8.59 -4.26 -4.89
C PRO A 104 8.64 -5.17 -3.67
N VAL A 105 7.49 -5.50 -3.11
CA VAL A 105 7.32 -6.44 -1.99
C VAL A 105 6.14 -7.36 -2.26
N THR A 106 6.21 -8.58 -1.72
CA THR A 106 5.16 -9.59 -1.82
C THR A 106 4.99 -10.28 -0.47
N GLY A 107 4.02 -11.18 -0.35
CA GLY A 107 3.87 -12.00 0.84
C GLY A 107 5.16 -12.73 1.24
N TRP A 108 5.98 -13.17 0.28
CA TRP A 108 7.27 -13.81 0.53
C TRP A 108 8.30 -12.91 1.23
N THR A 109 8.12 -11.58 1.18
CA THR A 109 8.93 -10.63 1.98
C THR A 109 8.79 -10.90 3.48
N GLY A 110 7.70 -11.53 3.92
CA GLY A 110 7.50 -11.99 5.29
C GLY A 110 8.55 -12.98 5.79
N LEU A 111 9.22 -13.73 4.88
CA LEU A 111 10.32 -14.63 5.28
C LEU A 111 11.48 -13.90 5.97
N TRP A 112 11.67 -12.61 5.73
CA TRP A 112 12.66 -11.80 6.43
C TRP A 112 12.34 -11.61 7.91
N LEU A 113 11.06 -11.72 8.29
CA LEU A 113 10.65 -11.59 9.70
C LEU A 113 10.70 -12.95 10.45
N VAL A 114 10.60 -14.07 9.74
CA VAL A 114 10.57 -15.41 10.36
C VAL A 114 11.82 -15.71 11.16
N PRO A 115 13.05 -15.54 10.64
CA PRO A 115 14.25 -15.63 11.46
C PRO A 115 14.42 -14.40 12.37
N GLY A 116 13.70 -13.30 12.11
CA GLY A 116 13.75 -12.05 12.89
C GLY A 116 13.19 -12.17 14.30
N GLY A 117 12.37 -13.18 14.60
CA GLY A 117 11.96 -13.49 15.97
C GLY A 117 13.14 -13.94 16.87
N ILE A 118 14.26 -14.34 16.24
CA ILE A 118 15.51 -14.75 16.91
C ILE A 118 16.61 -13.70 16.68
N LEU A 119 16.58 -13.00 15.55
CA LEU A 119 17.59 -12.03 15.14
C LEU A 119 16.93 -10.69 14.77
N ILE A 120 17.36 -9.60 15.41
CA ILE A 120 16.83 -8.24 15.19
C ILE A 120 17.06 -7.77 13.75
N ILE A 121 18.16 -8.14 13.12
CA ILE A 121 18.57 -7.68 11.79
C ILE A 121 17.54 -8.03 10.70
N PRO A 122 17.07 -9.29 10.55
CA PRO A 122 16.05 -9.62 9.58
C PRO A 122 14.72 -8.87 9.77
N ALA A 123 14.31 -8.61 11.01
CA ALA A 123 13.12 -7.83 11.31
C ALA A 123 13.26 -6.38 10.82
N ILE A 124 14.43 -5.75 11.01
CA ILE A 124 14.74 -4.43 10.47
C ILE A 124 14.72 -4.45 8.94
N VAL A 125 15.33 -5.45 8.30
CA VAL A 125 15.33 -5.58 6.83
C VAL A 125 13.90 -5.71 6.30
N TRP A 126 13.06 -6.54 6.92
CA TRP A 126 11.65 -6.66 6.57
C TRP A 126 10.95 -5.31 6.66
N PHE A 127 11.10 -4.61 7.79
CA PHE A 127 10.47 -3.30 8.01
C PHE A 127 10.91 -2.26 6.98
N VAL A 128 12.22 -2.15 6.71
CA VAL A 128 12.78 -1.22 5.72
C VAL A 128 12.20 -1.47 4.33
N LYS A 129 12.08 -2.75 3.92
CA LYS A 129 11.49 -3.11 2.62
C LYS A 129 10.03 -2.71 2.53
N VAL A 130 9.22 -3.03 3.53
CA VAL A 130 7.78 -2.74 3.53
C VAL A 130 7.53 -1.24 3.61
N GLN A 131 8.13 -0.55 4.58
CA GLN A 131 7.95 0.90 4.72
C GLN A 131 8.52 1.68 3.52
N GLY A 132 9.65 1.23 2.98
CA GLY A 132 10.22 1.83 1.78
C GLY A 132 9.31 1.67 0.55
N ALA A 133 8.63 0.53 0.40
CA ALA A 133 7.65 0.33 -0.65
C ALA A 133 6.43 1.25 -0.47
N LEU A 134 5.89 1.33 0.74
CA LEU A 134 4.79 2.25 1.06
C LEU A 134 5.14 3.71 0.78
N ASN A 135 6.30 4.16 1.22
CA ASN A 135 6.75 5.55 0.97
C ASN A 135 6.81 5.85 -0.52
N ARG A 136 7.47 5.00 -1.31
CA ARG A 136 7.54 5.17 -2.77
C ARG A 136 6.15 5.21 -3.43
N TYR A 137 5.23 4.36 -2.94
CA TYR A 137 3.86 4.34 -3.45
C TYR A 137 3.14 5.67 -3.17
N TRP A 138 3.16 6.15 -1.93
CA TRP A 138 2.50 7.40 -1.55
C TRP A 138 3.12 8.63 -2.21
N GLU A 139 4.44 8.70 -2.27
CA GLU A 139 5.17 9.79 -2.94
C GLU A 139 4.90 9.81 -4.45
N GLY A 140 4.88 8.65 -5.10
CA GLY A 140 4.54 8.52 -6.51
C GLY A 140 3.12 8.98 -6.81
N LYS A 141 2.15 8.60 -5.96
CA LYS A 141 0.75 9.04 -6.10
C LYS A 141 0.60 10.55 -5.86
N ALA A 142 1.23 11.08 -4.81
CA ALA A 142 1.20 12.52 -4.51
C ALA A 142 1.79 13.35 -5.65
N SER A 143 2.91 12.92 -6.23
CA SER A 143 3.55 13.59 -7.37
C SER A 143 2.68 13.52 -8.62
N GLY A 144 2.05 12.38 -8.91
CA GLY A 144 1.13 12.22 -10.03
C GLY A 144 -0.12 13.10 -9.90
N THR A 145 -0.67 13.25 -8.71
CA THR A 145 -1.80 14.12 -8.42
C THR A 145 -1.43 15.61 -8.57
N ALA A 146 -0.23 15.99 -8.15
CA ALA A 146 0.26 17.36 -8.29
C ALA A 146 0.52 17.73 -9.76
N ALA A 147 0.93 16.77 -10.60
CA ALA A 147 1.14 16.99 -12.04
C ALA A 147 -0.16 17.05 -12.85
N ALA A 148 -1.26 16.49 -12.34
CA ALA A 148 -2.58 16.49 -12.99
C ALA A 148 -3.47 17.69 -12.63
N GLY A 149 -3.06 18.53 -11.67
CA GLY A 149 -3.71 19.77 -11.24
C GLY A 149 -3.05 20.99 -11.82
#